data_207385fb7322175f7efa5f49162a0aa1
#
_entry.id   207385fb7322175f7efa5f49162a0aa1
#
_cell.length_a   1.000
_cell.length_b   1.000
_cell.length_c   1.000
_cell.angle_alpha   90.00
_cell.angle_beta   90.00
_cell.angle_gamma   90.00
#
_symmetry.space_group_name_H-M   'P 1'
#
loop_
_entity.id
_entity.type
_entity.pdbx_description
1 polymer ?
#
loop_
_entity_poly.entity_id
_entity_poly.type
_entity_poly.pdbx_seq_one_letter_code
_entity_poly.pdbx_strand_id
1 'polypeptide(L)'
;WLVMGKALPYFEYLAFSFKYISMSLIYPYAILGLSIRAYEYHERSLNQGTVSAQKMRFYDHLHHLKIVLDPSTVLYISAEENYVNIYYSEGGRVREFNLRSSMKAIDELCQDNGLVRCHRSFYINPVHVKVLRKDRDGIMYAELDADDVRHIPVSKKYYDRLSEML
;
A
#
# COMPACT_ATOMS: atom_id res chain seq x y z
N TRP A 1 -22.34 -66.79 -18.40
CA TRP A 1 -23.48 -65.95 -18.04
C TRP A 1 -23.41 -65.41 -16.60
N LEU A 2 -22.84 -66.19 -15.68
CA LEU A 2 -22.72 -65.82 -14.25
C LEU A 2 -21.62 -64.78 -13.94
N VAL A 3 -20.68 -64.59 -14.82
CA VAL A 3 -19.54 -63.68 -14.62
C VAL A 3 -19.87 -62.24 -15.06
N MET A 4 -20.77 -62.08 -16.03
CA MET A 4 -21.13 -60.71 -16.50
C MET A 4 -22.09 -59.99 -15.57
N GLY A 5 -22.91 -60.69 -14.75
CA GLY A 5 -23.86 -60.03 -13.83
C GLY A 5 -23.24 -59.41 -12.56
N LYS A 6 -21.97 -59.72 -12.26
CA LYS A 6 -21.27 -59.15 -11.10
C LYS A 6 -20.32 -57.98 -11.44
N ALA A 7 -19.99 -57.80 -12.70
CA ALA A 7 -19.08 -56.74 -13.14
C ALA A 7 -19.78 -55.36 -13.21
N LEU A 8 -21.06 -55.31 -13.53
CA LEU A 8 -21.85 -54.09 -13.62
C LEU A 8 -21.89 -53.29 -12.30
N PRO A 9 -22.22 -53.89 -11.15
CA PRO A 9 -22.23 -53.13 -9.89
C PRO A 9 -20.84 -52.65 -9.48
N TYR A 10 -19.78 -53.37 -9.82
CA TYR A 10 -18.40 -52.95 -9.49
C TYR A 10 -17.98 -51.69 -10.30
N PHE A 11 -18.34 -51.62 -11.57
CA PHE A 11 -18.05 -50.44 -12.39
C PHE A 11 -18.85 -49.22 -11.94
N GLU A 12 -20.08 -49.39 -11.50
CA GLU A 12 -20.86 -48.27 -10.94
C GLU A 12 -20.25 -47.76 -9.64
N TYR A 13 -19.83 -48.65 -8.74
CA TYR A 13 -19.13 -48.25 -7.51
C TYR A 13 -17.80 -47.57 -7.78
N LEU A 14 -17.09 -48.01 -8.79
CA LEU A 14 -15.81 -47.43 -9.20
C LEU A 14 -15.99 -46.00 -9.78
N ALA A 15 -16.99 -45.85 -10.66
CA ALA A 15 -17.35 -44.55 -11.23
C ALA A 15 -17.83 -43.56 -10.15
N PHE A 16 -18.65 -44.06 -9.21
CA PHE A 16 -19.15 -43.28 -8.08
C PHE A 16 -18.01 -42.83 -7.15
N SER A 17 -17.10 -43.74 -6.79
CA SER A 17 -15.92 -43.44 -5.98
C SER A 17 -15.00 -42.43 -6.65
N PHE A 18 -14.75 -42.58 -7.95
CA PHE A 18 -13.93 -41.64 -8.73
C PHE A 18 -14.53 -40.25 -8.77
N LYS A 19 -15.86 -40.16 -8.92
CA LYS A 19 -16.59 -38.89 -8.88
C LYS A 19 -16.40 -38.16 -7.53
N TYR A 20 -16.53 -38.86 -6.42
CA TYR A 20 -16.36 -38.23 -5.08
C TYR A 20 -14.93 -37.88 -4.77
N ILE A 21 -13.96 -38.69 -5.18
CA ILE A 21 -12.53 -38.41 -5.01
C ILE A 21 -12.13 -37.17 -5.83
N SER A 22 -12.55 -37.07 -7.09
CA SER A 22 -12.29 -35.92 -7.94
C SER A 22 -12.93 -34.65 -7.41
N MET A 23 -14.17 -34.75 -6.93
CA MET A 23 -14.87 -33.60 -6.33
C MET A 23 -14.21 -33.13 -5.02
N SER A 24 -13.74 -34.07 -4.18
CA SER A 24 -13.02 -33.76 -2.94
C SER A 24 -11.66 -33.09 -3.19
N LEU A 25 -10.98 -33.41 -4.29
CA LEU A 25 -9.72 -32.76 -4.65
C LEU A 25 -9.91 -31.39 -5.29
N ILE A 26 -10.93 -31.20 -6.12
CA ILE A 26 -11.18 -29.94 -6.83
C ILE A 26 -11.64 -28.82 -5.87
N TYR A 27 -12.45 -29.18 -4.87
CA TYR A 27 -13.07 -28.21 -3.96
C TYR A 27 -12.06 -27.34 -3.18
N PRO A 28 -11.04 -27.91 -2.51
CA PRO A 28 -10.07 -27.11 -1.78
C PRO A 28 -9.22 -26.20 -2.69
N TYR A 29 -8.89 -26.66 -3.90
CA TYR A 29 -8.14 -25.83 -4.86
C TYR A 29 -9.00 -24.68 -5.42
N ALA A 30 -10.29 -24.91 -5.66
CA ALA A 30 -11.21 -23.87 -6.09
C ALA A 30 -11.39 -22.79 -5.00
N ILE A 31 -11.53 -23.19 -3.74
CA ILE A 31 -11.64 -22.25 -2.61
C ILE A 31 -10.36 -21.47 -2.43
N LEU A 32 -9.21 -22.13 -2.52
CA LEU A 32 -7.90 -21.46 -2.41
C LEU A 32 -7.70 -20.45 -3.56
N GLY A 33 -8.02 -20.82 -4.79
CA GLY A 33 -7.92 -19.93 -5.95
C GLY A 33 -8.88 -18.74 -5.88
N LEU A 34 -10.09 -18.94 -5.37
CA LEU A 34 -11.05 -17.87 -5.16
C LEU A 34 -10.62 -16.92 -4.03
N SER A 35 -10.06 -17.45 -2.94
CA SER A 35 -9.57 -16.62 -1.82
C SER A 35 -8.36 -15.77 -2.21
N ILE A 36 -7.43 -16.32 -2.99
CA ILE A 36 -6.29 -15.54 -3.53
C ILE A 36 -6.80 -14.43 -4.46
N ARG A 37 -7.72 -14.73 -5.37
CA ARG A 37 -8.30 -13.71 -6.26
C ARG A 37 -9.11 -12.66 -5.52
N ALA A 38 -9.86 -13.05 -4.49
CA ALA A 38 -10.58 -12.11 -3.64
C ALA A 38 -9.64 -11.20 -2.85
N TYR A 39 -8.53 -11.73 -2.38
CA TYR A 39 -7.48 -10.96 -1.71
C TYR A 39 -6.84 -9.95 -2.66
N GLU A 40 -6.41 -10.37 -3.85
CA GLU A 40 -5.88 -9.47 -4.90
C GLU A 40 -6.91 -8.42 -5.35
N TYR A 41 -8.19 -8.80 -5.45
CA TYR A 41 -9.26 -7.86 -5.80
C TYR A 41 -9.51 -6.84 -4.68
N HIS A 42 -9.45 -7.26 -3.43
CA HIS A 42 -9.60 -6.37 -2.28
C HIS A 42 -8.44 -5.37 -2.19
N GLU A 43 -7.22 -5.82 -2.40
CA GLU A 43 -6.02 -4.99 -2.45
C GLU A 43 -6.07 -3.99 -3.63
N ARG A 44 -6.51 -4.43 -4.80
CA ARG A 44 -6.75 -3.54 -5.96
C ARG A 44 -7.90 -2.57 -5.73
N SER A 45 -8.96 -2.97 -5.05
CA SER A 45 -10.11 -2.11 -4.74
C SER A 45 -9.77 -1.02 -3.73
N LEU A 46 -8.93 -1.30 -2.75
CA LEU A 46 -8.38 -0.29 -1.83
C LEU A 46 -7.48 0.70 -2.58
N ASN A 47 -6.74 0.24 -3.59
CA ASN A 47 -5.91 1.09 -4.44
C ASN A 47 -6.70 1.83 -5.55
N GLN A 48 -7.92 1.41 -5.90
CA GLN A 48 -8.77 2.04 -6.91
C GLN A 48 -9.84 2.98 -6.33
N GLY A 49 -10.01 3.01 -5.03
CA GLY A 49 -10.99 3.86 -4.33
C GLY A 49 -10.63 5.34 -4.28
N THR A 50 -9.48 5.73 -4.78
CA THR A 50 -9.12 7.13 -4.93
C THR A 50 -9.17 7.52 -6.40
N VAL A 51 -10.24 8.24 -6.77
CA VAL A 51 -10.32 9.28 -7.80
C VAL A 51 -9.07 9.32 -8.68
N SER A 52 -9.22 9.35 -10.00
CA SER A 52 -8.23 9.71 -11.03
C SER A 52 -7.09 10.56 -10.43
N ALA A 53 -6.19 9.93 -9.69
CA ALA A 53 -5.15 10.62 -8.95
C ALA A 53 -4.17 11.19 -9.97
N GLN A 54 -4.23 12.50 -10.12
CA GLN A 54 -3.28 13.24 -10.92
C GLN A 54 -1.88 12.89 -10.40
N LYS A 55 -1.09 12.19 -11.23
CA LYS A 55 0.25 11.75 -10.83
C LYS A 55 1.10 12.93 -10.38
N MET A 56 1.76 12.81 -9.26
CA MET A 56 2.69 13.80 -8.73
C MET A 56 3.92 13.88 -9.63
N ARG A 57 4.17 15.03 -10.20
CA ARG A 57 5.32 15.28 -11.08
C ARG A 57 6.33 16.16 -10.36
N PHE A 58 7.49 15.61 -10.07
CA PHE A 58 8.56 16.30 -9.36
C PHE A 58 9.58 16.85 -10.33
N TYR A 59 9.86 18.15 -10.19
CA TYR A 59 10.82 18.89 -11.02
C TYR A 59 12.00 19.33 -10.17
N ASP A 60 13.19 19.33 -10.76
CA ASP A 60 14.36 19.89 -10.13
C ASP A 60 14.33 21.44 -10.14
N HIS A 61 15.37 22.04 -9.54
CA HIS A 61 15.55 23.50 -9.50
C HIS A 61 15.70 24.15 -10.88
N LEU A 62 15.97 23.37 -11.94
CA LEU A 62 16.02 23.80 -13.35
C LEU A 62 14.72 23.50 -14.11
N HIS A 63 13.65 23.12 -13.43
CA HIS A 63 12.36 22.70 -14.00
C HIS A 63 12.44 21.49 -14.94
N HIS A 64 13.43 20.60 -14.78
CA HIS A 64 13.45 19.32 -15.47
C HIS A 64 12.65 18.28 -14.67
N LEU A 65 11.76 17.57 -15.35
CA LEU A 65 11.03 16.47 -14.76
C LEU A 65 12.01 15.34 -14.38
N LYS A 66 12.00 14.92 -13.11
CA LYS A 66 12.89 13.90 -12.56
C LYS A 66 12.16 12.59 -12.25
N ILE A 67 11.00 12.68 -11.61
CA ILE A 67 10.22 11.50 -11.25
C ILE A 67 8.73 11.81 -11.29
N VAL A 68 7.94 10.81 -11.64
CA VAL A 68 6.48 10.84 -11.62
C VAL A 68 5.99 9.70 -10.74
N LEU A 69 5.28 10.03 -9.68
CA LEU A 69 4.78 9.08 -8.69
C LEU A 69 3.26 9.14 -8.57
N ASP A 70 2.67 8.03 -8.17
CA ASP A 70 1.29 8.00 -7.73
C ASP A 70 1.22 8.52 -6.29
N PRO A 71 0.34 9.47 -5.95
CA PRO A 71 0.22 9.98 -4.59
C PRO A 71 0.03 8.89 -3.53
N SER A 72 -0.68 7.82 -3.87
CA SER A 72 -0.92 6.70 -2.96
C SER A 72 0.34 5.91 -2.61
N THR A 73 1.36 5.97 -3.45
CA THR A 73 2.64 5.28 -3.19
C THR A 73 3.60 6.11 -2.35
N VAL A 74 3.41 7.42 -2.28
CA VAL A 74 4.29 8.31 -1.51
C VAL A 74 3.98 8.14 -0.03
N LEU A 75 5.01 7.81 0.76
CA LEU A 75 4.91 7.60 2.20
C LEU A 75 5.13 8.91 2.95
N TYR A 76 6.27 9.52 2.73
CA TYR A 76 6.65 10.81 3.31
C TYR A 76 7.74 11.48 2.48
N ILE A 77 7.95 12.75 2.74
CA ILE A 77 9.00 13.56 2.12
C ILE A 77 9.77 14.28 3.22
N SER A 78 11.09 14.24 3.15
CA SER A 78 11.97 14.98 4.06
C SER A 78 12.83 16.00 3.30
N ALA A 79 13.21 17.08 3.96
CA ALA A 79 14.19 18.02 3.43
C ALA A 79 15.49 17.95 4.23
N GLU A 80 16.58 17.81 3.52
CA GLU A 80 17.93 17.85 4.04
C GLU A 80 18.76 18.83 3.22
N GLU A 81 19.22 19.91 3.85
CA GLU A 81 19.98 20.97 3.20
C GLU A 81 19.30 21.52 1.93
N ASN A 82 19.84 21.21 0.75
CA ASN A 82 19.35 21.66 -0.56
C ASN A 82 18.61 20.56 -1.33
N TYR A 83 18.31 19.44 -0.68
CA TYR A 83 17.65 18.29 -1.27
C TYR A 83 16.33 17.98 -0.58
N VAL A 84 15.43 17.46 -1.35
CA VAL A 84 14.17 16.89 -0.90
C VAL A 84 14.21 15.39 -1.19
N ASN A 85 14.12 14.59 -0.14
CA ASN A 85 14.14 13.14 -0.20
C ASN A 85 12.72 12.63 -0.20
N ILE A 86 12.32 11.96 -1.25
CA ILE A 86 10.97 11.42 -1.46
C ILE A 86 11.02 9.92 -1.19
N TYR A 87 10.27 9.47 -0.18
CA TYR A 87 10.17 8.07 0.19
C TYR A 87 8.84 7.52 -0.30
N TYR A 88 8.89 6.47 -1.10
CA TYR A 88 7.73 5.86 -1.73
C TYR A 88 7.81 4.33 -1.73
N SER A 89 6.66 3.69 -1.79
CA SER A 89 6.56 2.23 -1.87
C SER A 89 6.56 1.76 -3.32
N GLU A 90 7.47 0.85 -3.66
CA GLU A 90 7.54 0.20 -4.96
C GLU A 90 7.70 -1.32 -4.77
N GLY A 91 6.70 -2.08 -5.21
CA GLY A 91 6.72 -3.53 -5.06
C GLY A 91 6.82 -4.02 -3.60
N GLY A 92 6.20 -3.29 -2.65
CA GLY A 92 6.24 -3.60 -1.22
C GLY A 92 7.55 -3.25 -0.51
N ARG A 93 8.45 -2.51 -1.18
CA ARG A 93 9.70 -2.02 -0.59
C ARG A 93 9.73 -0.51 -0.58
N VAL A 94 10.30 0.06 0.45
CA VAL A 94 10.53 1.50 0.54
C VAL A 94 11.71 1.87 -0.36
N ARG A 95 11.47 2.85 -1.25
CA ARG A 95 12.48 3.46 -2.12
C ARG A 95 12.67 4.93 -1.75
N GLU A 96 13.87 5.41 -1.96
CA GLU A 96 14.22 6.81 -1.76
C GLU A 96 14.64 7.44 -3.08
N PHE A 97 14.16 8.65 -3.34
CA PHE A 97 14.57 9.47 -4.48
C PHE A 97 14.99 10.85 -4.01
N ASN A 98 16.25 11.22 -4.30
CA ASN A 98 16.83 12.50 -3.91
C ASN A 98 16.61 13.54 -5.01
N LEU A 99 15.90 14.60 -4.70
CA LEU A 99 15.56 15.68 -5.62
C LEU A 99 16.22 16.97 -5.15
N ARG A 100 17.01 17.63 -6.00
CA ARG A 100 17.52 18.96 -5.70
C ARG A 100 16.42 19.99 -5.86
N SER A 101 15.76 20.31 -4.76
CA SER A 101 14.62 21.22 -4.68
C SER A 101 14.45 21.71 -3.24
N SER A 102 13.47 22.58 -3.00
CA SER A 102 13.14 23.06 -1.67
C SER A 102 11.73 22.61 -1.27
N MET A 103 11.47 22.51 0.04
CA MET A 103 10.13 22.22 0.55
C MET A 103 9.08 23.21 0.06
N LYS A 104 9.47 24.49 -0.09
CA LYS A 104 8.55 25.53 -0.60
C LYS A 104 8.15 25.28 -2.05
N ALA A 105 9.08 24.76 -2.88
CA ALA A 105 8.82 24.52 -4.29
C ALA A 105 7.84 23.34 -4.52
N ILE A 106 7.77 22.40 -3.57
CA ILE A 106 6.88 21.24 -3.66
C ILE A 106 5.63 21.36 -2.78
N ASP A 107 5.47 22.47 -2.04
CA ASP A 107 4.40 22.67 -1.06
C ASP A 107 3.01 22.50 -1.68
N GLU A 108 2.76 23.23 -2.78
CA GLU A 108 1.50 23.18 -3.53
C GLU A 108 1.24 21.77 -4.08
N LEU A 109 2.24 21.17 -4.73
CA LEU A 109 2.15 19.81 -5.25
C LEU A 109 1.79 18.78 -4.15
N CYS A 110 2.39 18.90 -2.97
CA CYS A 110 2.10 18.01 -1.85
C CYS A 110 0.69 18.19 -1.33
N GLN A 111 0.25 19.45 -1.12
CA GLN A 111 -1.08 19.75 -0.59
C GLN A 111 -2.18 19.31 -1.56
N ASP A 112 -2.03 19.59 -2.84
CA ASP A 112 -3.00 19.21 -3.89
C ASP A 112 -3.17 17.69 -4.03
N ASN A 113 -2.15 16.94 -3.63
CA ASN A 113 -2.16 15.48 -3.68
C ASN A 113 -2.37 14.81 -2.30
N GLY A 114 -2.86 15.56 -1.31
CA GLY A 114 -3.28 15.03 -0.02
C GLY A 114 -2.16 14.75 0.98
N LEU A 115 -0.91 15.14 0.69
CA LEU A 115 0.15 15.07 1.67
C LEU A 115 0.02 16.23 2.66
N VAL A 116 0.26 15.94 3.93
CA VAL A 116 0.12 16.92 5.02
C VAL A 116 1.48 17.30 5.56
N ARG A 117 1.71 18.59 5.72
CA ARG A 117 2.91 19.07 6.38
C ARG A 117 2.82 18.78 7.88
N CYS A 118 3.72 17.99 8.42
CA CYS A 118 3.77 17.62 9.83
C CYS A 118 4.93 18.27 10.60
N HIS A 119 5.94 18.74 9.87
CA HIS A 119 7.11 19.43 10.45
C HIS A 119 7.66 20.46 9.43
N ARG A 120 8.54 21.37 9.88
CA ARG A 120 9.19 22.33 8.95
C ARG A 120 9.93 21.64 7.79
N SER A 121 10.42 20.42 8.03
CA SER A 121 11.21 19.64 7.07
C SER A 121 10.53 18.33 6.64
N PHE A 122 9.26 18.10 6.99
CA PHE A 122 8.56 16.84 6.64
C PHE A 122 7.15 17.07 6.15
N TYR A 123 6.82 16.34 5.07
CA TYR A 123 5.46 16.02 4.63
C TYR A 123 5.19 14.55 4.86
N ILE A 124 3.97 14.20 5.21
CA ILE A 124 3.52 12.83 5.45
C ILE A 124 2.24 12.57 4.68
N ASN A 125 2.09 11.36 4.20
CA ASN A 125 0.83 10.91 3.65
C ASN A 125 -0.03 10.32 4.78
N PRO A 126 -1.18 10.93 5.11
CA PRO A 126 -2.03 10.47 6.21
C PRO A 126 -2.52 9.02 6.03
N VAL A 127 -2.72 8.59 4.78
CA VAL A 127 -3.21 7.23 4.46
C VAL A 127 -2.26 6.14 4.98
N HIS A 128 -0.97 6.44 5.07
CA HIS A 128 0.05 5.50 5.55
C HIS A 128 0.40 5.66 7.03
N VAL A 129 -0.24 6.59 7.75
CA VAL A 129 0.00 6.77 9.18
C VAL A 129 -0.71 5.66 9.96
N LYS A 130 0.08 4.83 10.65
CA LYS A 130 -0.42 3.75 11.50
C LYS A 130 -0.72 4.23 12.92
N VAL A 131 0.20 5.02 13.47
CA VAL A 131 0.10 5.50 14.85
C VAL A 131 0.66 6.90 14.97
N LEU A 132 -0.05 7.76 15.70
CA LEU A 132 0.42 9.06 16.12
C LEU A 132 0.69 9.01 17.62
N ARG A 133 1.95 9.18 18.03
CA ARG A 133 2.35 9.07 19.44
C ARG A 133 2.89 10.40 19.98
N LYS A 134 2.68 10.56 21.27
CA LYS A 134 3.31 11.62 22.06
C LYS A 134 4.15 10.96 23.14
N ASP A 135 5.45 11.26 23.15
CA ASP A 135 6.37 10.76 24.18
C ASP A 135 6.20 11.49 25.51
N ARG A 136 6.79 10.94 26.57
CA ARG A 136 6.79 11.52 27.93
C ARG A 136 7.39 12.92 27.96
N ASP A 137 8.36 13.18 27.11
CA ASP A 137 9.03 14.48 26.94
C ASP A 137 8.21 15.49 26.10
N GLY A 138 6.99 15.11 25.68
CA GLY A 138 6.12 15.93 24.87
C GLY A 138 6.48 15.98 23.39
N ILE A 139 7.44 15.18 22.95
CA ILE A 139 7.80 15.01 21.54
C ILE A 139 6.71 14.17 20.85
N MET A 140 6.24 14.65 19.72
CA MET A 140 5.23 13.98 18.91
C MET A 140 5.86 13.42 17.66
N TYR A 141 5.49 12.19 17.32
CA TYR A 141 5.95 11.53 16.10
C TYR A 141 4.86 10.63 15.51
N ALA A 142 4.97 10.42 14.21
CA ALA A 142 4.12 9.50 13.46
C ALA A 142 4.91 8.26 13.06
N GLU A 143 4.27 7.10 13.20
CA GLU A 143 4.74 5.82 12.70
C GLU A 143 3.94 5.47 11.44
N LEU A 144 4.63 5.06 10.39
CA LEU A 144 3.99 4.65 9.13
C LEU A 144 3.80 3.14 9.06
N ASP A 145 2.86 2.71 8.26
CA ASP A 145 2.63 1.30 7.94
C ASP A 145 3.58 0.84 6.82
N ALA A 146 4.88 0.94 7.11
CA ALA A 146 5.93 0.45 6.23
C ALA A 146 7.13 0.02 7.08
N ASP A 147 7.69 -1.12 6.73
CA ASP A 147 8.89 -1.62 7.38
C ASP A 147 10.09 -0.69 7.08
N ASP A 148 10.99 -0.52 8.04
CA ASP A 148 12.19 0.34 7.95
C ASP A 148 11.95 1.86 7.88
N VAL A 149 10.77 2.37 8.19
CA VAL A 149 10.54 3.82 8.23
C VAL A 149 10.85 4.38 9.61
N ARG A 150 11.68 5.43 9.64
CA ARG A 150 12.01 6.18 10.85
C ARG A 150 10.77 6.84 11.44
N HIS A 151 10.75 7.05 12.76
CA HIS A 151 9.74 7.87 13.40
C HIS A 151 9.81 9.31 12.84
N ILE A 152 8.70 9.77 12.27
CA ILE A 152 8.63 11.08 11.63
C ILE A 152 8.23 12.12 12.69
N PRO A 153 9.04 13.16 12.93
CA PRO A 153 8.72 14.17 13.92
C PRO A 153 7.51 14.99 13.49
N VAL A 154 6.59 15.20 14.43
CA VAL A 154 5.41 16.04 14.24
C VAL A 154 5.52 17.24 15.15
N SER A 155 5.48 18.43 14.59
CA SER A 155 5.48 19.67 15.38
C SER A 155 4.10 19.90 16.00
N LYS A 156 4.04 20.46 17.20
CA LYS A 156 2.81 20.79 17.92
C LYS A 156 1.80 21.55 17.06
N LYS A 157 2.28 22.48 16.24
CA LYS A 157 1.45 23.28 15.31
C LYS A 157 0.65 22.44 14.32
N TYR A 158 1.18 21.28 13.91
CA TYR A 158 0.57 20.43 12.87
C TYR A 158 -0.11 19.19 13.45
N TYR A 159 0.08 18.94 14.74
CA TYR A 159 -0.44 17.74 15.41
C TYR A 159 -1.96 17.69 15.38
N ASP A 160 -2.63 18.77 15.76
CA ASP A 160 -4.10 18.83 15.83
C ASP A 160 -4.71 18.59 14.44
N ARG A 161 -4.18 19.29 13.43
CA ARG A 161 -4.63 19.09 12.04
C ARG A 161 -4.41 17.67 11.53
N LEU A 162 -3.28 17.05 11.86
CA LEU A 162 -2.99 15.67 11.45
C LEU A 162 -3.90 14.68 12.19
N SER A 163 -4.17 14.91 13.48
CA SER A 163 -5.04 14.05 14.29
C SER A 163 -6.52 14.10 13.85
N GLU A 164 -6.96 15.20 13.27
CA GLU A 164 -8.33 15.36 12.72
C GLU A 164 -8.50 14.61 11.38
N MET A 165 -7.40 14.31 10.69
CA MET A 165 -7.41 13.65 9.38
C MET A 165 -7.22 12.13 9.45
N LEU A 166 -6.86 11.60 10.62
CA LEU A 166 -6.65 10.17 10.89
C LEU A 166 -7.87 9.53 11.53
#